data_1a1760c9913f69f33086f72e4959561f
#
_entry.id   1a1760c9913f69f33086f72e4959561f
#
_cell.length_a   1.000
_cell.length_b   1.000
_cell.length_c   1.000
_cell.angle_alpha   90.00
_cell.angle_beta   90.00
_cell.angle_gamma   90.00
#
_symmetry.space_group_name_H-M   'P 1'
#
loop_
_entity.id
_entity.type
_entity.pdbx_description
1 polymer ?
#
loop_
_entity_poly.entity_id
_entity_poly.type
_entity_poly.pdbx_seq_one_letter_code
_entity_poly.pdbx_strand_id
1 'polypeptide(L)'
;MKYQFIDTYRSEFAVERMCRALNVSKSGYYAWRVRPQSERARENDKLDHHIKTTYRTNKGTYGSPRITKALNRQNIACSENRVARRMRINGIKAKTKKRFKVTTNSRHNHPVAENLLDQNFNAQRPNQVWASDITYIWTREGWMYLAVILDLFGRHIVGWAMDNHLGQQLVVNALQQAIWRRRPPKGVIFHSDQGVQYACQAFRNLLHRHNFIQSMCGIGKCYDNA
;
A
#
# COMPACT_ATOMS: atom_id res chain seq x y z
N MET A 1 39.87 -0.12 -2.13
CA MET A 1 40.07 -0.49 -3.56
C MET A 1 41.51 -0.85 -3.90
N LYS A 2 42.55 0.04 -3.71
CA LYS A 2 43.92 -0.26 -4.13
C LYS A 2 44.51 -1.53 -3.49
N TYR A 3 44.41 -1.69 -2.17
CA TYR A 3 44.92 -2.88 -1.47
C TYR A 3 44.18 -4.17 -1.83
N GLN A 4 42.89 -4.08 -2.11
CA GLN A 4 42.09 -5.21 -2.55
C GLN A 4 42.52 -5.70 -3.96
N PHE A 5 42.83 -4.78 -4.85
CA PHE A 5 43.42 -5.09 -6.15
C PHE A 5 44.76 -5.81 -6.02
N ILE A 6 45.67 -5.27 -5.18
CA ILE A 6 46.96 -5.90 -4.92
C ILE A 6 46.79 -7.32 -4.37
N ASP A 7 45.84 -7.53 -3.48
CA ASP A 7 45.58 -8.86 -2.88
C ASP A 7 45.06 -9.88 -3.87
N THR A 8 44.20 -9.41 -4.80
CA THR A 8 43.64 -10.25 -5.88
C THR A 8 44.74 -10.72 -6.84
N TYR A 9 45.65 -9.84 -7.22
CA TYR A 9 46.66 -10.13 -8.26
C TYR A 9 48.04 -10.47 -7.73
N ARG A 10 48.21 -10.72 -6.41
CA ARG A 10 49.48 -11.01 -5.77
C ARG A 10 50.17 -12.30 -6.23
N SER A 11 49.40 -13.22 -6.83
CA SER A 11 49.94 -14.46 -7.43
C SER A 11 50.55 -14.24 -8.83
N GLU A 12 50.11 -13.19 -9.50
CA GLU A 12 50.52 -12.88 -10.88
C GLU A 12 51.63 -11.82 -10.92
N PHE A 13 51.57 -10.85 -10.00
CA PHE A 13 52.51 -9.73 -9.96
C PHE A 13 53.13 -9.52 -8.59
N ALA A 14 54.41 -9.13 -8.59
CA ALA A 14 55.11 -8.82 -7.35
C ALA A 14 54.43 -7.64 -6.60
N VAL A 15 54.06 -7.86 -5.34
CA VAL A 15 53.36 -6.89 -4.48
C VAL A 15 54.08 -5.54 -4.45
N GLU A 16 55.41 -5.54 -4.46
CA GLU A 16 56.20 -4.30 -4.44
C GLU A 16 56.01 -3.45 -5.70
N ARG A 17 55.99 -4.08 -6.87
CA ARG A 17 55.71 -3.37 -8.17
C ARG A 17 54.31 -2.77 -8.19
N MET A 18 53.33 -3.54 -7.72
CA MET A 18 51.93 -3.05 -7.66
C MET A 18 51.77 -1.90 -6.66
N CYS A 19 52.44 -2.02 -5.48
CA CYS A 19 52.42 -0.92 -4.51
C CYS A 19 53.03 0.37 -5.07
N ARG A 20 54.13 0.27 -5.80
CA ARG A 20 54.78 1.40 -6.45
C ARG A 20 53.88 1.99 -7.54
N ALA A 21 53.33 1.16 -8.43
CA ALA A 21 52.47 1.60 -9.51
C ALA A 21 51.18 2.27 -9.01
N LEU A 22 50.62 1.79 -7.90
CA LEU A 22 49.37 2.34 -7.30
C LEU A 22 49.64 3.45 -6.28
N ASN A 23 50.91 3.82 -6.08
CA ASN A 23 51.35 4.81 -5.10
C ASN A 23 50.77 4.57 -3.69
N VAL A 24 51.07 3.36 -3.13
CA VAL A 24 50.72 2.95 -1.77
C VAL A 24 51.92 2.27 -1.10
N SER A 25 51.99 2.36 0.22
CA SER A 25 53.12 1.74 0.95
C SER A 25 52.95 0.22 1.04
N LYS A 26 54.06 -0.51 0.89
CA LYS A 26 54.15 -1.97 1.09
C LYS A 26 53.75 -2.37 2.51
N SER A 27 54.26 -1.64 3.52
CA SER A 27 53.89 -1.83 4.93
C SER A 27 52.39 -1.61 5.17
N GLY A 28 51.79 -0.57 4.53
CA GLY A 28 50.36 -0.30 4.60
C GLY A 28 49.51 -1.43 4.02
N TYR A 29 49.97 -2.07 2.93
CA TYR A 29 49.29 -3.24 2.36
C TYR A 29 49.31 -4.42 3.33
N TYR A 30 50.47 -4.77 3.89
CA TYR A 30 50.56 -5.90 4.84
C TYR A 30 49.80 -5.62 6.13
N ALA A 31 49.85 -4.39 6.68
CA ALA A 31 49.05 -3.99 7.82
C ALA A 31 47.52 -4.08 7.52
N TRP A 32 47.08 -3.67 6.32
CA TRP A 32 45.68 -3.80 5.88
C TRP A 32 45.29 -5.27 5.80
N ARG A 33 46.13 -6.13 5.28
CA ARG A 33 45.83 -7.55 5.06
C ARG A 33 45.68 -8.32 6.38
N VAL A 34 46.48 -7.98 7.42
CA VAL A 34 46.43 -8.62 8.75
C VAL A 34 45.41 -7.95 9.68
N ARG A 35 44.88 -6.78 9.29
CA ARG A 35 43.98 -6.02 10.17
C ARG A 35 42.72 -6.81 10.39
N PRO A 36 42.34 -7.11 11.65
CA PRO A 36 41.06 -7.73 11.94
C PRO A 36 39.90 -6.82 11.55
N GLN A 37 38.81 -7.45 11.21
CA GLN A 37 37.58 -6.71 10.88
C GLN A 37 37.18 -5.81 12.06
N SER A 38 36.84 -4.54 11.77
CA SER A 38 36.45 -3.61 12.82
C SER A 38 35.18 -4.08 13.53
N GLU A 39 35.03 -3.72 14.80
CA GLU A 39 33.84 -4.02 15.59
C GLU A 39 32.53 -3.60 14.87
N ARG A 40 32.54 -2.40 14.31
CA ARG A 40 31.42 -1.87 13.52
C ARG A 40 31.14 -2.70 12.26
N ALA A 41 32.14 -3.30 11.63
CA ALA A 41 31.95 -4.17 10.48
C ALA A 41 31.29 -5.48 10.91
N ARG A 42 31.74 -6.09 12.01
CA ARG A 42 31.13 -7.31 12.61
C ARG A 42 29.67 -7.06 13.01
N GLU A 43 29.37 -5.92 13.64
CA GLU A 43 27.99 -5.53 13.96
C GLU A 43 27.12 -5.35 12.72
N ASN A 44 27.70 -4.77 11.64
CA ASN A 44 26.97 -4.61 10.40
C ASN A 44 26.67 -5.96 9.74
N ASP A 45 27.58 -6.92 9.81
CA ASP A 45 27.33 -8.26 9.26
C ASP A 45 26.23 -8.99 10.04
N LYS A 46 26.23 -8.86 11.38
CA LYS A 46 25.13 -9.36 12.21
C LYS A 46 23.80 -8.70 11.83
N LEU A 47 23.80 -7.37 11.69
CA LEU A 47 22.61 -6.62 11.29
C LEU A 47 22.12 -7.03 9.90
N ASP A 48 23.03 -7.26 8.95
CA ASP A 48 22.67 -7.73 7.60
C ASP A 48 21.99 -9.10 7.63
N HIS A 49 22.47 -10.00 8.48
CA HIS A 49 21.82 -11.29 8.66
C HIS A 49 20.38 -11.12 9.16
N HIS A 50 20.16 -10.30 10.18
CA HIS A 50 18.84 -10.02 10.72
C HIS A 50 17.92 -9.32 9.70
N ILE A 51 18.45 -8.37 8.93
CA ILE A 51 17.69 -7.70 7.85
C ILE A 51 17.26 -8.72 6.79
N LYS A 52 18.18 -9.60 6.33
CA LYS A 52 17.88 -10.63 5.32
C LYS A 52 16.83 -11.62 5.82
N THR A 53 16.94 -12.07 7.06
CA THR A 53 15.97 -12.98 7.69
C THR A 53 14.60 -12.33 7.78
N THR A 54 14.50 -11.13 8.36
CA THR A 54 13.25 -10.39 8.49
C THR A 54 12.60 -10.10 7.13
N TYR A 55 13.40 -9.74 6.12
CA TYR A 55 12.91 -9.51 4.77
C TYR A 55 12.32 -10.77 4.13
N ARG A 56 13.00 -11.94 4.27
CA ARG A 56 12.51 -13.23 3.72
C ARG A 56 11.25 -13.70 4.44
N THR A 57 11.21 -13.67 5.77
CA THR A 57 10.04 -14.04 6.57
C THR A 57 8.80 -13.24 6.18
N ASN A 58 8.98 -11.96 5.82
CA ASN A 58 7.90 -11.08 5.37
C ASN A 58 7.73 -11.04 3.84
N LYS A 59 8.10 -12.13 3.14
CA LYS A 59 7.92 -12.33 1.69
C LYS A 59 8.45 -11.19 0.82
N GLY A 60 9.45 -10.46 1.32
CA GLY A 60 10.08 -9.34 0.61
C GLY A 60 9.26 -8.04 0.55
N THR A 61 8.20 -7.90 1.34
CA THR A 61 7.31 -6.73 1.30
C THR A 61 7.74 -5.59 2.24
N TYR A 62 8.64 -5.86 3.20
CA TYR A 62 9.06 -4.88 4.19
C TYR A 62 10.20 -3.99 3.65
N GLY A 63 9.98 -2.68 3.68
CA GLY A 63 11.02 -1.65 3.51
C GLY A 63 11.74 -1.33 4.82
N SER A 64 12.70 -0.39 4.77
CA SER A 64 13.50 -0.01 5.94
C SER A 64 12.68 0.37 7.18
N PRO A 65 11.57 1.14 7.10
CA PRO A 65 10.80 1.50 8.29
C PRO A 65 10.22 0.28 9.00
N ARG A 66 9.62 -0.65 8.22
CA ARG A 66 9.00 -1.86 8.78
C ARG A 66 10.03 -2.86 9.30
N ILE A 67 11.18 -3.03 8.61
CA ILE A 67 12.29 -3.87 9.08
C ILE A 67 12.85 -3.31 10.38
N THR A 68 13.11 -2.00 10.46
CA THR A 68 13.60 -1.36 11.70
C THR A 68 12.65 -1.61 12.87
N LYS A 69 11.35 -1.41 12.64
CA LYS A 69 10.33 -1.65 13.68
C LYS A 69 10.27 -3.12 14.13
N ALA A 70 10.44 -4.06 13.19
CA ALA A 70 10.48 -5.49 13.49
C ALA A 70 11.72 -5.89 14.28
N LEU A 71 12.91 -5.36 13.93
CA LEU A 71 14.15 -5.62 14.62
C LEU A 71 14.15 -5.02 16.04
N ASN A 72 13.69 -3.80 16.20
CA ASN A 72 13.57 -3.16 17.53
C ASN A 72 12.62 -3.92 18.46
N ARG A 73 11.54 -4.54 17.94
CA ARG A 73 10.67 -5.44 18.72
C ARG A 73 11.35 -6.72 19.16
N GLN A 74 12.40 -7.13 18.49
CA GLN A 74 13.26 -8.27 18.85
C GLN A 74 14.46 -7.85 19.72
N ASN A 75 14.44 -6.65 20.29
CA ASN A 75 15.52 -6.04 21.08
C ASN A 75 16.83 -5.85 20.30
N ILE A 76 16.79 -5.77 18.97
CA ILE A 76 17.92 -5.46 18.12
C ILE A 76 17.88 -3.96 17.81
N ALA A 77 18.61 -3.18 18.61
CA ALA A 77 18.65 -1.72 18.49
C ALA A 77 19.28 -1.27 17.16
N CYS A 78 18.51 -0.62 16.32
CA CYS A 78 18.98 -0.08 15.04
C CYS A 78 18.16 1.15 14.62
N SER A 79 18.80 2.10 13.94
CA SER A 79 18.12 3.23 13.32
C SER A 79 17.67 2.90 11.92
N GLU A 80 16.59 3.56 11.47
CA GLU A 80 16.07 3.37 10.10
C GLU A 80 17.10 3.72 9.04
N ASN A 81 17.87 4.80 9.23
CA ASN A 81 18.93 5.20 8.30
C ASN A 81 20.02 4.14 8.16
N ARG A 82 20.41 3.47 9.28
CA ARG A 82 21.38 2.36 9.25
C ARG A 82 20.80 1.17 8.48
N VAL A 83 19.57 0.79 8.74
CA VAL A 83 18.87 -0.31 8.04
C VAL A 83 18.72 0.02 6.55
N ALA A 84 18.27 1.20 6.18
CA ALA A 84 18.12 1.62 4.78
C ALA A 84 19.45 1.55 4.01
N ARG A 85 20.54 2.02 4.62
CA ARG A 85 21.90 1.96 4.04
C ARG A 85 22.36 0.50 3.87
N ARG A 86 22.13 -0.38 4.86
CA ARG A 86 22.50 -1.80 4.77
C ARG A 86 21.67 -2.54 3.75
N MET A 87 20.37 -2.28 3.64
CA MET A 87 19.52 -2.82 2.59
C MET A 87 20.03 -2.43 1.20
N ARG A 88 20.43 -1.16 1.00
CA ARG A 88 20.99 -0.69 -0.27
C ARG A 88 22.30 -1.42 -0.63
N ILE A 89 23.23 -1.57 0.33
CA ILE A 89 24.50 -2.27 0.13
C ILE A 89 24.27 -3.74 -0.24
N ASN A 90 23.27 -4.39 0.35
CA ASN A 90 22.92 -5.78 0.07
C ASN A 90 21.97 -5.98 -1.12
N GLY A 91 21.62 -4.91 -1.87
CA GLY A 91 20.70 -4.99 -3.01
C GLY A 91 19.26 -5.35 -2.63
N ILE A 92 18.88 -5.18 -1.36
CA ILE A 92 17.55 -5.53 -0.86
C ILE A 92 16.58 -4.37 -1.13
N LYS A 93 15.53 -4.64 -1.91
CA LYS A 93 14.45 -3.69 -2.20
C LYS A 93 13.11 -4.31 -1.83
N ALA A 94 12.25 -3.54 -1.16
CA ALA A 94 10.89 -3.99 -0.89
C ALA A 94 10.12 -4.21 -2.20
N LYS A 95 9.36 -5.30 -2.27
CA LYS A 95 8.39 -5.50 -3.35
C LYS A 95 7.29 -4.46 -3.19
N THR A 96 7.31 -3.42 -4.01
CA THR A 96 6.24 -2.43 -4.07
C THR A 96 5.05 -3.02 -4.83
N LYS A 97 3.83 -2.79 -4.34
CA LYS A 97 2.64 -3.07 -5.14
C LYS A 97 2.73 -2.25 -6.44
N LYS A 98 2.22 -2.81 -7.53
CA LYS A 98 2.11 -2.09 -8.82
C LYS A 98 1.42 -0.74 -8.60
N ARG A 99 1.81 0.28 -9.38
CA ARG A 99 1.21 1.61 -9.33
C ARG A 99 -0.32 1.51 -9.37
N PHE A 100 -0.97 2.37 -8.60
CA PHE A 100 -2.41 2.60 -8.62
C PHE A 100 -2.91 2.76 -10.07
N LYS A 101 -3.92 1.97 -10.43
CA LYS A 101 -4.62 2.10 -11.71
C LYS A 101 -5.94 2.81 -11.41
N VAL A 102 -6.22 3.90 -12.12
CA VAL A 102 -7.54 4.55 -12.06
C VAL A 102 -8.58 3.56 -12.55
N THR A 103 -9.47 3.14 -11.66
CA THR A 103 -10.50 2.13 -11.93
C THR A 103 -11.88 2.74 -12.09
N THR A 104 -12.09 3.96 -11.57
CA THR A 104 -13.38 4.66 -11.62
C THR A 104 -13.41 5.60 -12.81
N ASN A 105 -14.44 5.48 -13.66
CA ASN A 105 -14.72 6.45 -14.69
C ASN A 105 -15.58 7.59 -14.10
N SER A 106 -14.91 8.66 -13.66
CA SER A 106 -15.53 9.88 -13.15
C SER A 106 -15.69 10.98 -14.22
N ARG A 107 -15.26 10.75 -15.47
CA ARG A 107 -15.42 11.67 -16.59
C ARG A 107 -16.70 11.33 -17.35
N HIS A 108 -17.82 11.78 -16.84
CA HIS A 108 -19.14 11.59 -17.44
C HIS A 108 -19.97 12.87 -17.32
N ASN A 109 -21.03 13.00 -18.14
CA ASN A 109 -21.90 14.17 -18.16
C ASN A 109 -23.13 14.02 -17.23
N HIS A 110 -23.16 13.04 -16.33
CA HIS A 110 -24.27 12.93 -15.38
C HIS A 110 -24.11 13.97 -14.26
N PRO A 111 -25.22 14.46 -13.68
CA PRO A 111 -25.20 15.33 -12.52
C PRO A 111 -24.47 14.66 -11.34
N VAL A 112 -23.59 15.43 -10.69
CA VAL A 112 -22.83 15.00 -9.51
C VAL A 112 -23.44 15.66 -8.29
N ALA A 113 -23.70 14.89 -7.25
CA ALA A 113 -24.20 15.40 -5.97
C ALA A 113 -23.08 16.08 -5.17
N GLU A 114 -23.46 17.02 -4.32
CA GLU A 114 -22.54 17.69 -3.40
C GLU A 114 -21.96 16.73 -2.37
N ASN A 115 -20.72 17.00 -1.92
CA ASN A 115 -20.12 16.25 -0.82
C ASN A 115 -20.65 16.78 0.54
N LEU A 116 -21.58 16.04 1.12
CA LEU A 116 -22.21 16.41 2.39
C LEU A 116 -21.43 15.92 3.61
N LEU A 117 -20.47 15.00 3.45
CA LEU A 117 -19.75 14.43 4.58
C LEU A 117 -18.47 15.19 4.92
N ASP A 118 -17.79 15.74 3.93
CA ASP A 118 -16.53 16.48 4.07
C ASP A 118 -15.56 15.79 5.07
N GLN A 119 -15.31 14.50 4.86
CA GLN A 119 -14.48 13.62 5.71
C GLN A 119 -15.02 13.37 7.13
N ASN A 120 -16.22 13.85 7.47
CA ASN A 120 -16.85 13.53 8.74
C ASN A 120 -17.71 12.26 8.61
N PHE A 121 -17.08 11.12 8.88
CA PHE A 121 -17.71 9.80 8.82
C PHE A 121 -18.35 9.35 10.16
N ASN A 122 -18.52 10.25 11.10
CA ASN A 122 -19.08 9.95 12.42
C ASN A 122 -20.61 10.02 12.39
N ALA A 123 -21.26 8.89 12.11
CA ALA A 123 -22.71 8.77 12.24
C ALA A 123 -23.09 8.60 13.73
N GLN A 124 -24.16 9.25 14.17
CA GLN A 124 -24.62 9.23 15.56
C GLN A 124 -25.70 8.17 15.84
N ARG A 125 -26.30 7.62 14.79
CA ARG A 125 -27.37 6.62 14.86
C ARG A 125 -27.35 5.68 13.65
N PRO A 126 -27.91 4.46 13.78
CA PRO A 126 -28.05 3.53 12.66
C PRO A 126 -28.86 4.16 11.50
N ASN A 127 -28.49 3.81 10.28
CA ASN A 127 -29.12 4.28 9.05
C ASN A 127 -29.13 5.82 8.89
N GLN A 128 -28.16 6.51 9.46
CA GLN A 128 -27.98 7.95 9.24
C GLN A 128 -27.15 8.19 7.97
N VAL A 129 -26.06 7.46 7.81
CA VAL A 129 -25.12 7.56 6.69
C VAL A 129 -24.77 6.17 6.21
N TRP A 130 -24.98 5.90 4.93
CA TRP A 130 -24.51 4.71 4.24
C TRP A 130 -23.43 5.10 3.24
N ALA A 131 -22.30 4.41 3.28
CA ALA A 131 -21.21 4.57 2.31
C ALA A 131 -21.13 3.35 1.40
N SER A 132 -20.79 3.57 0.13
CA SER A 132 -20.67 2.49 -0.85
C SER A 132 -19.41 2.62 -1.70
N ASP A 133 -18.83 1.47 -2.02
CA ASP A 133 -17.68 1.34 -2.91
C ASP A 133 -17.78 0.08 -3.76
N ILE A 134 -17.06 0.05 -4.89
CA ILE A 134 -16.94 -1.11 -5.76
C ILE A 134 -15.54 -1.67 -5.74
N THR A 135 -15.42 -2.93 -5.34
CA THR A 135 -14.16 -3.66 -5.30
C THR A 135 -14.04 -4.63 -6.47
N TYR A 136 -12.86 -4.71 -7.08
CA TYR A 136 -12.51 -5.61 -8.16
C TYR A 136 -11.88 -6.87 -7.60
N ILE A 137 -12.46 -8.03 -7.89
CA ILE A 137 -12.01 -9.34 -7.41
C ILE A 137 -11.55 -10.16 -8.61
N TRP A 138 -10.29 -10.54 -8.63
CA TRP A 138 -9.77 -11.47 -9.64
C TRP A 138 -10.11 -12.90 -9.25
N THR A 139 -10.79 -13.61 -10.13
CA THR A 139 -11.13 -15.04 -9.99
C THR A 139 -10.44 -15.88 -11.08
N ARG A 140 -10.56 -17.19 -10.99
CA ARG A 140 -10.06 -18.09 -12.05
C ARG A 140 -10.81 -17.92 -13.38
N GLU A 141 -12.04 -17.42 -13.35
CA GLU A 141 -12.91 -17.21 -14.51
C GLU A 141 -12.87 -15.76 -15.04
N GLY A 142 -12.07 -14.88 -14.40
CA GLY A 142 -11.93 -13.49 -14.79
C GLY A 142 -12.26 -12.51 -13.68
N TRP A 143 -12.55 -11.27 -14.07
CA TRP A 143 -12.89 -10.21 -13.12
C TRP A 143 -14.33 -10.34 -12.62
N MET A 144 -14.49 -10.23 -11.30
CA MET A 144 -15.76 -10.05 -10.62
C MET A 144 -15.76 -8.66 -9.94
N TYR A 145 -16.90 -8.06 -9.88
CA TYR A 145 -17.12 -6.75 -9.26
C TYR A 145 -18.05 -6.92 -8.07
N LEU A 146 -17.65 -6.39 -6.93
CA LEU A 146 -18.42 -6.41 -5.69
C LEU A 146 -18.76 -4.99 -5.29
N ALA A 147 -20.04 -4.63 -5.32
CA ALA A 147 -20.53 -3.41 -4.69
C ALA A 147 -20.93 -3.73 -3.24
N VAL A 148 -20.46 -2.90 -2.32
CA VAL A 148 -20.76 -3.05 -0.88
C VAL A 148 -21.34 -1.75 -0.36
N ILE A 149 -22.36 -1.86 0.49
CA ILE A 149 -22.97 -0.72 1.20
C ILE A 149 -22.76 -0.95 2.70
N LEU A 150 -22.15 0.01 3.36
CA LEU A 150 -21.80 0.01 4.77
C LEU A 150 -22.61 1.06 5.51
N ASP A 151 -23.24 0.70 6.63
CA ASP A 151 -23.78 1.65 7.62
C ASP A 151 -22.62 2.18 8.47
N LEU A 152 -22.34 3.47 8.40
CA LEU A 152 -21.17 4.06 9.06
C LEU A 152 -21.31 4.08 10.60
N PHE A 153 -22.51 4.05 11.17
CA PHE A 153 -22.69 4.00 12.62
C PHE A 153 -22.16 2.69 13.21
N GLY A 154 -22.67 1.56 12.72
CA GLY A 154 -22.29 0.25 13.24
C GLY A 154 -21.16 -0.41 12.46
N ARG A 155 -20.71 0.18 11.35
CA ARG A 155 -19.75 -0.39 10.41
C ARG A 155 -20.14 -1.78 9.91
N HIS A 156 -21.44 -1.98 9.72
CA HIS A 156 -22.01 -3.23 9.23
C HIS A 156 -22.36 -3.11 7.75
N ILE A 157 -22.11 -4.19 7.01
CA ILE A 157 -22.56 -4.30 5.63
C ILE A 157 -24.09 -4.47 5.65
N VAL A 158 -24.79 -3.50 5.05
CA VAL A 158 -26.25 -3.49 4.95
C VAL A 158 -26.74 -4.07 3.63
N GLY A 159 -25.94 -3.97 2.58
CA GLY A 159 -26.25 -4.53 1.26
C GLY A 159 -24.99 -4.79 0.45
N TRP A 160 -25.06 -5.73 -0.45
CA TRP A 160 -23.99 -6.04 -1.39
C TRP A 160 -24.54 -6.75 -2.63
N ALA A 161 -23.82 -6.66 -3.74
CA ALA A 161 -24.09 -7.42 -4.94
C ALA A 161 -22.77 -7.76 -5.64
N MET A 162 -22.76 -8.86 -6.37
CA MET A 162 -21.62 -9.28 -7.21
C MET A 162 -22.08 -9.47 -8.64
N ASP A 163 -21.24 -9.10 -9.59
CA ASP A 163 -21.48 -9.28 -11.02
C ASP A 163 -20.15 -9.47 -11.76
N ASN A 164 -20.16 -10.12 -12.91
CA ASN A 164 -19.04 -10.19 -13.83
C ASN A 164 -18.93 -8.92 -14.73
N HIS A 165 -19.92 -8.02 -14.68
CA HIS A 165 -19.93 -6.77 -15.40
C HIS A 165 -19.96 -5.57 -14.44
N LEU A 166 -19.15 -4.56 -14.74
CA LEU A 166 -19.12 -3.30 -13.99
C LEU A 166 -20.22 -2.34 -14.53
N GLY A 167 -21.47 -2.75 -14.33
CA GLY A 167 -22.65 -2.01 -14.80
C GLY A 167 -23.41 -1.29 -13.69
N GLN A 168 -24.38 -0.47 -14.07
CA GLN A 168 -25.30 0.21 -13.14
C GLN A 168 -26.13 -0.76 -12.30
N GLN A 169 -26.47 -1.94 -12.86
CA GLN A 169 -27.30 -2.94 -12.18
C GLN A 169 -26.64 -3.47 -10.91
N LEU A 170 -25.29 -3.54 -10.88
CA LEU A 170 -24.53 -3.96 -9.71
C LEU A 170 -24.87 -3.11 -8.47
N VAL A 171 -24.78 -1.77 -8.61
CA VAL A 171 -25.04 -0.85 -7.50
C VAL A 171 -26.54 -0.74 -7.15
N VAL A 172 -27.41 -0.86 -8.17
CA VAL A 172 -28.86 -0.90 -7.98
C VAL A 172 -29.26 -2.12 -7.16
N ASN A 173 -28.75 -3.31 -7.49
CA ASN A 173 -29.01 -4.55 -6.77
C ASN A 173 -28.51 -4.48 -5.31
N ALA A 174 -27.31 -3.94 -5.10
CA ALA A 174 -26.76 -3.75 -3.75
C ALA A 174 -27.66 -2.84 -2.89
N LEU A 175 -28.12 -1.72 -3.48
CA LEU A 175 -29.00 -0.76 -2.79
C LEU A 175 -30.38 -1.35 -2.51
N GLN A 176 -31.01 -2.05 -3.47
CA GLN A 176 -32.29 -2.73 -3.26
C GLN A 176 -32.21 -3.74 -2.13
N GLN A 177 -31.14 -4.55 -2.07
CA GLN A 177 -30.92 -5.51 -0.98
C GLN A 177 -30.80 -4.80 0.36
N ALA A 178 -30.03 -3.67 0.43
CA ALA A 178 -29.86 -2.90 1.63
C ALA A 178 -31.20 -2.33 2.15
N ILE A 179 -32.00 -1.75 1.24
CA ILE A 179 -33.31 -1.20 1.54
C ILE A 179 -34.24 -2.30 2.09
N TRP A 180 -34.30 -3.44 1.42
CA TRP A 180 -35.15 -4.56 1.83
C TRP A 180 -34.78 -5.09 3.21
N ARG A 181 -33.49 -5.24 3.49
CA ARG A 181 -32.99 -5.78 4.77
C ARG A 181 -33.16 -4.82 5.94
N ARG A 182 -32.90 -3.54 5.72
CA ARG A 182 -32.83 -2.55 6.81
C ARG A 182 -34.09 -1.70 6.95
N ARG A 183 -34.92 -1.61 5.90
CA ARG A 183 -36.11 -0.72 5.86
C ARG A 183 -35.80 0.66 6.47
N PRO A 184 -34.80 1.38 5.90
CA PRO A 184 -34.27 2.57 6.53
C PRO A 184 -35.33 3.69 6.59
N PRO A 185 -35.20 4.62 7.54
CA PRO A 185 -36.03 5.81 7.59
C PRO A 185 -35.75 6.72 6.38
N LYS A 186 -36.60 7.69 6.14
CA LYS A 186 -36.35 8.75 5.14
C LYS A 186 -35.15 9.61 5.55
N GLY A 187 -34.41 10.17 4.58
CA GLY A 187 -33.33 11.11 4.83
C GLY A 187 -31.97 10.47 5.14
N VAL A 188 -31.80 9.17 4.87
CA VAL A 188 -30.46 8.54 4.94
C VAL A 188 -29.54 9.19 3.90
N ILE A 189 -28.37 9.61 4.30
CA ILE A 189 -27.31 10.09 3.39
C ILE A 189 -26.66 8.88 2.76
N PHE A 190 -26.68 8.78 1.41
CA PHE A 190 -25.98 7.77 0.66
C PHE A 190 -24.74 8.38 0.03
N HIS A 191 -23.55 7.99 0.50
CA HIS A 191 -22.27 8.52 0.08
C HIS A 191 -21.51 7.51 -0.81
N SER A 192 -20.94 7.99 -1.91
CA SER A 192 -20.15 7.19 -2.85
C SER A 192 -19.09 8.03 -3.57
N ASP A 193 -18.22 7.37 -4.35
CA ASP A 193 -17.41 8.05 -5.34
C ASP A 193 -18.27 8.61 -6.50
N GLN A 194 -17.63 9.38 -7.41
CA GLN A 194 -18.28 9.93 -8.61
C GLN A 194 -18.27 8.93 -9.79
N GLY A 195 -18.29 7.63 -9.51
CA GLY A 195 -18.38 6.62 -10.56
C GLY A 195 -19.69 6.72 -11.35
N VAL A 196 -19.62 6.49 -12.68
CA VAL A 196 -20.76 6.53 -13.58
C VAL A 196 -21.92 5.64 -13.10
N GLN A 197 -21.64 4.57 -12.37
CA GLN A 197 -22.60 3.63 -11.81
C GLN A 197 -23.50 4.30 -10.77
N TYR A 198 -22.94 5.16 -9.92
CA TYR A 198 -23.68 5.90 -8.88
C TYR A 198 -24.33 7.19 -9.41
N ALA A 199 -23.78 7.76 -10.50
CA ALA A 199 -24.30 8.95 -11.13
C ALA A 199 -25.44 8.67 -12.15
N CYS A 200 -25.67 7.40 -12.52
CA CYS A 200 -26.66 7.02 -13.52
C CYS A 200 -28.10 7.30 -13.06
N GLN A 201 -28.99 7.51 -14.03
CA GLN A 201 -30.39 7.88 -13.78
C GLN A 201 -31.15 6.79 -12.97
N ALA A 202 -30.91 5.51 -13.28
CA ALA A 202 -31.58 4.41 -12.60
C ALA A 202 -31.30 4.40 -11.10
N PHE A 203 -30.01 4.62 -10.71
CA PHE A 203 -29.58 4.65 -9.33
C PHE A 203 -30.14 5.88 -8.58
N ARG A 204 -30.09 7.06 -9.21
CA ARG A 204 -30.67 8.30 -8.67
C ARG A 204 -32.17 8.18 -8.45
N ASN A 205 -32.88 7.59 -9.40
CA ASN A 205 -34.34 7.36 -9.27
C ASN A 205 -34.65 6.43 -8.09
N LEU A 206 -33.81 5.40 -7.84
CA LEU A 206 -34.00 4.51 -6.71
C LEU A 206 -33.75 5.23 -5.38
N LEU A 207 -32.69 6.05 -5.28
CA LEU A 207 -32.45 6.90 -4.11
C LEU A 207 -33.62 7.85 -3.83
N HIS A 208 -34.09 8.56 -4.85
CA HIS A 208 -35.21 9.50 -4.76
C HIS A 208 -36.50 8.81 -4.30
N ARG A 209 -36.82 7.64 -4.88
CA ARG A 209 -38.03 6.86 -4.53
C ARG A 209 -38.06 6.49 -3.04
N HIS A 210 -36.90 6.24 -2.45
CA HIS A 210 -36.77 5.88 -1.02
C HIS A 210 -36.39 7.06 -0.14
N ASN A 211 -36.41 8.31 -0.67
CA ASN A 211 -36.06 9.54 0.07
C ASN A 211 -34.64 9.52 0.68
N PHE A 212 -33.68 8.95 -0.04
CA PHE A 212 -32.28 9.10 0.32
C PHE A 212 -31.73 10.46 -0.17
N ILE A 213 -30.74 10.97 0.54
CA ILE A 213 -29.99 12.16 0.16
C ILE A 213 -28.65 11.68 -0.44
N GLN A 214 -28.45 11.92 -1.73
CA GLN A 214 -27.20 11.53 -2.39
C GLN A 214 -26.06 12.47 -2.01
N SER A 215 -24.89 11.91 -1.72
CA SER A 215 -23.64 12.62 -1.48
C SER A 215 -22.51 11.94 -2.25
N MET A 216 -21.61 12.71 -2.86
CA MET A 216 -20.50 12.16 -3.64
C MET A 216 -19.19 12.82 -3.27
N CYS A 217 -18.11 12.02 -3.15
CA CYS A 217 -16.77 12.56 -2.87
C CYS A 217 -16.22 13.34 -4.07
N GLY A 218 -15.27 14.24 -3.84
CA GLY A 218 -14.58 15.01 -4.91
C GLY A 218 -13.71 14.14 -5.81
N ILE A 219 -13.53 14.55 -7.07
CA ILE A 219 -12.64 13.84 -8.02
C ILE A 219 -11.21 13.80 -7.46
N GLY A 220 -10.63 12.60 -7.40
CA GLY A 220 -9.25 12.38 -6.92
C GLY A 220 -9.05 12.51 -5.42
N LYS A 221 -10.09 12.78 -4.65
CA LYS A 221 -10.04 12.85 -3.19
C LYS A 221 -10.35 11.47 -2.57
N CYS A 222 -9.36 10.58 -2.61
CA CYS A 222 -9.52 9.20 -2.10
C CYS A 222 -9.90 9.12 -0.61
N TYR A 223 -9.59 10.16 0.17
CA TYR A 223 -9.90 10.22 1.60
C TYR A 223 -11.32 10.72 1.91
N ASP A 224 -12.07 11.16 0.88
CA ASP A 224 -13.45 11.60 1.02
C ASP A 224 -14.43 10.42 0.86
N ASN A 225 -13.95 9.23 0.50
CA ASN A 225 -14.74 8.00 0.50
C ASN A 225 -14.33 7.14 1.72
N ALA A 226 -15.31 6.72 2.49
CA ALA A 226 -15.14 6.04 3.79
C ALA A 226 -14.58 4.63 3.66
#